data_8ef7f890b55d1bc3d4e909b9559bd6e5
#
_entry.id   8ef7f890b55d1bc3d4e909b9559bd6e5
#
_cell.length_a   1.000
_cell.length_b   1.000
_cell.length_c   1.000
_cell.angle_alpha   90.00
_cell.angle_beta   90.00
_cell.angle_gamma   90.00
#
_symmetry.space_group_name_H-M   'P 1'
#
loop_
_entity.id
_entity.type
_entity.pdbx_description
1 polymer ?
#
loop_
_entity_poly.entity_id
_entity_poly.type
_entity_poly.pdbx_seq_one_letter_code
_entity_poly.pdbx_strand_id
1 'polypeptide(L)'
;MEQFDCGDCDLNDFIVHDAEAYSAAKLAVTYVMYAKANAKHVAAYFSLANDRVSLIDFESKTEFNRFRRHRFPNEKRLKSYPAVKLCRLGVDLADRKLSIGTFILNFIKSYFTRDNRTGCRFIT
;
A
#
# COMPACT_ATOMS: atom_id res chain seq x y z
N MET A 1 6.84 -3.48 22.04
CA MET A 1 5.75 -2.74 21.37
C MET A 1 4.52 -2.75 22.28
N GLU A 2 3.96 -1.61 22.54
CA GLU A 2 2.68 -1.54 23.23
C GLU A 2 1.59 -2.16 22.36
N GLN A 3 0.50 -2.60 22.99
CA GLN A 3 -0.58 -3.26 22.26
C GLN A 3 -1.21 -2.30 21.24
N PHE A 4 -1.13 -2.66 19.96
CA PHE A 4 -1.76 -1.93 18.88
C PHE A 4 -3.23 -2.35 18.76
N ASP A 5 -4.13 -1.38 18.67
CA ASP A 5 -5.55 -1.64 18.49
C ASP A 5 -6.16 -0.60 17.55
N CYS A 6 -6.49 -1.04 16.35
CA CYS A 6 -7.16 -0.20 15.35
C CYS A 6 -8.68 -0.46 15.27
N GLY A 7 -9.20 -1.32 16.14
CA GLY A 7 -10.61 -1.70 16.15
C GLY A 7 -10.97 -2.86 15.23
N ASP A 8 -10.00 -3.40 14.49
CA ASP A 8 -10.18 -4.54 13.60
C ASP A 8 -9.24 -5.67 14.03
N CYS A 9 -9.80 -6.80 14.44
CA CYS A 9 -9.04 -7.93 14.96
C CYS A 9 -8.06 -8.50 13.95
N ASP A 10 -8.43 -8.59 12.68
CA ASP A 10 -7.57 -9.14 11.64
C ASP A 10 -6.35 -8.24 11.39
N LEU A 11 -6.56 -6.92 11.39
CA LEU A 11 -5.46 -5.96 11.23
C LEU A 11 -4.55 -5.96 12.47
N ASN A 12 -5.12 -6.08 13.66
CA ASN A 12 -4.34 -6.16 14.90
C ASN A 12 -3.48 -7.43 14.92
N ASP A 13 -4.06 -8.56 14.57
CA ASP A 13 -3.34 -9.85 14.53
C ASP A 13 -2.23 -9.84 13.48
N PHE A 14 -2.48 -9.24 12.33
CA PHE A 14 -1.47 -9.18 11.27
C PHE A 14 -0.19 -8.49 11.73
N ILE A 15 -0.29 -7.30 12.33
CA ILE A 15 0.92 -6.56 12.73
C ILE A 15 1.69 -7.26 13.84
N VAL A 16 1.01 -7.99 14.70
CA VAL A 16 1.64 -8.69 15.83
C VAL A 16 2.23 -10.04 15.41
N HIS A 17 1.51 -10.81 14.58
CA HIS A 17 1.84 -12.21 14.33
C HIS A 17 2.32 -12.52 12.91
N ASP A 18 1.89 -11.76 11.90
CA ASP A 18 2.07 -12.16 10.50
C ASP A 18 3.01 -11.26 9.69
N ALA A 19 3.14 -9.98 10.06
CA ALA A 19 3.87 -9.00 9.24
C ALA A 19 5.32 -9.41 8.97
N GLU A 20 6.00 -9.91 9.98
CA GLU A 20 7.41 -10.31 9.88
C GLU A 20 7.57 -11.53 8.98
N ALA A 21 6.68 -12.51 9.10
CA ALA A 21 6.68 -13.70 8.27
C ALA A 21 6.39 -13.36 6.79
N TYR A 22 5.46 -12.45 6.53
CA TYR A 22 5.16 -11.99 5.17
C TYR A 22 6.37 -11.26 4.55
N SER A 23 7.07 -10.47 5.35
CA SER A 23 8.28 -9.79 4.88
C SER A 23 9.40 -10.79 4.56
N ALA A 24 9.62 -11.75 5.43
CA ALA A 24 10.61 -12.80 5.23
C ALA A 24 10.31 -13.67 4.00
N ALA A 25 9.03 -13.97 3.76
CA ALA A 25 8.57 -14.72 2.59
C ALA A 25 8.49 -13.87 1.31
N LYS A 26 8.79 -12.58 1.39
CA LYS A 26 8.73 -11.62 0.26
C LYS A 26 7.32 -11.48 -0.35
N LEU A 27 6.30 -11.63 0.49
CA LEU A 27 4.91 -11.47 0.08
C LEU A 27 4.43 -10.03 0.23
N ALA A 28 4.87 -9.35 1.27
CA ALA A 28 4.53 -7.95 1.51
C ALA A 28 5.57 -7.31 2.42
N VAL A 29 5.72 -6.00 2.32
CA VAL A 29 6.58 -5.21 3.21
C VAL A 29 5.68 -4.34 4.08
N THR A 30 5.91 -4.37 5.39
CA THR A 30 5.14 -3.59 6.35
C THR A 30 5.95 -2.43 6.90
N TYR A 31 5.35 -1.25 6.88
CA TYR A 31 5.91 -0.02 7.42
C TYR A 31 5.16 0.36 8.67
N VAL A 32 5.88 0.72 9.72
CA VAL A 32 5.29 1.05 11.02
C VAL A 32 5.59 2.51 11.35
N MET A 33 4.56 3.23 11.78
CA MET A 33 4.68 4.59 12.25
C MET A 33 4.63 4.61 13.77
N TYR A 34 5.73 5.01 14.40
CA TYR A 34 5.81 5.16 15.84
C TYR A 34 5.46 6.57 16.29
N ALA A 35 4.87 6.69 17.48
CA ALA A 35 4.62 7.99 18.06
C ALA A 35 5.95 8.67 18.44
N LYS A 36 6.05 9.97 18.12
CA LYS A 36 7.27 10.74 18.38
C LYS A 36 7.58 10.86 19.88
N ALA A 37 6.54 10.96 20.69
CA ALA A 37 6.66 11.08 22.14
C ALA A 37 6.91 9.75 22.85
N ASN A 38 6.57 8.62 22.22
CA ASN A 38 6.72 7.29 22.78
C ASN A 38 7.04 6.28 21.66
N ALA A 39 8.32 5.93 21.55
CA ALA A 39 8.80 5.02 20.50
C ALA A 39 8.26 3.58 20.63
N LYS A 40 7.63 3.24 21.74
CA LYS A 40 6.97 1.93 21.92
C LYS A 40 5.53 1.92 21.42
N HIS A 41 4.93 3.09 21.23
CA HIS A 41 3.55 3.22 20.75
C HIS A 41 3.52 3.24 19.23
N VAL A 42 2.85 2.26 18.65
CA VAL A 42 2.60 2.20 17.21
C VAL A 42 1.32 3.00 16.91
N ALA A 43 1.49 4.12 16.23
CA ALA A 43 0.35 4.96 15.86
C ALA A 43 -0.40 4.40 14.65
N ALA A 44 0.32 3.81 13.71
CA ALA A 44 -0.26 3.26 12.49
C ALA A 44 0.71 2.29 11.83
N TYR A 45 0.18 1.48 10.92
CA TYR A 45 1.01 0.71 10.00
C TYR A 45 0.31 0.57 8.65
N PHE A 46 1.09 0.28 7.63
CA PHE A 46 0.56 -0.12 6.33
C PHE A 46 1.48 -1.16 5.70
N SER A 47 0.92 -2.00 4.84
CA SER A 47 1.70 -3.00 4.11
C SER A 47 1.48 -2.87 2.62
N LEU A 48 2.58 -3.04 1.88
CA LEU A 48 2.62 -2.93 0.43
C LEU A 48 3.05 -4.26 -0.18
N ALA A 49 2.44 -4.62 -1.30
CA ALA A 49 2.82 -5.78 -2.08
C ALA A 49 2.90 -5.41 -3.56
N ASN A 50 3.61 -6.23 -4.33
CA ASN A 50 3.63 -6.07 -5.77
C ASN A 50 2.28 -6.46 -6.36
N ASP A 51 1.86 -5.72 -7.38
CA ASP A 51 0.58 -5.94 -8.06
C ASP A 51 0.75 -5.62 -9.54
N ARG A 52 -0.33 -5.76 -10.27
CA ARG A 52 -0.39 -5.38 -11.69
C ARG A 52 -1.77 -4.85 -12.05
N VAL A 53 -1.80 -3.98 -13.04
CA VAL A 53 -3.04 -3.55 -13.70
C VAL A 53 -3.05 -4.21 -15.07
N SER A 54 -4.09 -4.98 -15.38
CA SER A 54 -4.16 -5.76 -16.61
C SER A 54 -5.59 -5.79 -17.17
N LEU A 55 -5.75 -6.46 -18.32
CA LEU A 55 -7.04 -6.58 -18.99
C LEU A 55 -8.15 -7.13 -18.07
N ILE A 56 -7.83 -8.07 -17.20
CA ILE A 56 -8.84 -8.70 -16.32
C ILE A 56 -9.42 -7.74 -15.28
N ASP A 57 -8.77 -6.61 -15.04
CA ASP A 57 -9.24 -5.58 -14.09
C ASP A 57 -10.30 -4.66 -14.71
N PHE A 58 -10.60 -4.84 -16.00
CA PHE A 58 -11.54 -4.03 -16.75
C PHE A 58 -12.69 -4.90 -17.26
N GLU A 59 -13.86 -4.31 -17.42
CA GLU A 59 -15.04 -5.02 -17.91
C GLU A 59 -14.87 -5.50 -19.34
N SER A 60 -14.09 -4.78 -20.15
CA SER A 60 -13.87 -5.12 -21.55
C SER A 60 -12.49 -4.73 -22.04
N LYS A 61 -12.07 -5.38 -23.13
CA LYS A 61 -10.84 -5.02 -23.85
C LYS A 61 -10.89 -3.58 -24.35
N THR A 62 -12.07 -3.09 -24.73
CA THR A 62 -12.24 -1.71 -25.18
C THR A 62 -11.93 -0.72 -24.08
N GLU A 63 -12.41 -0.95 -22.85
CA GLU A 63 -12.12 -0.09 -21.70
C GLU A 63 -10.64 -0.12 -21.35
N PHE A 64 -10.00 -1.29 -21.36
CA PHE A 64 -8.57 -1.42 -21.12
C PHE A 64 -7.76 -0.67 -22.17
N ASN A 65 -8.12 -0.78 -23.45
CA ASN A 65 -7.45 -0.06 -24.53
C ASN A 65 -7.60 1.45 -24.40
N ARG A 66 -8.79 1.92 -23.99
CA ARG A 66 -9.03 3.34 -23.71
C ARG A 66 -8.15 3.84 -22.56
N PHE A 67 -8.08 3.07 -21.48
CA PHE A 67 -7.22 3.37 -20.33
C PHE A 67 -5.76 3.52 -20.76
N ARG A 68 -5.23 2.56 -21.55
CA ARG A 68 -3.84 2.58 -22.03
C ARG A 68 -3.58 3.75 -22.97
N ARG A 69 -4.51 4.01 -23.88
CA ARG A 69 -4.35 5.03 -24.95
C ARG A 69 -4.11 6.42 -24.38
N HIS A 70 -4.76 6.76 -23.29
CA HIS A 70 -4.63 8.08 -22.67
C HIS A 70 -3.39 8.23 -21.81
N ARG A 71 -2.73 7.14 -21.45
CA ARG A 71 -1.62 7.13 -20.48
C ARG A 71 -0.27 6.76 -21.06
N PHE A 72 -0.26 6.03 -22.17
CA PHE A 72 0.98 5.48 -22.75
C PHE A 72 1.02 5.65 -24.25
N PRO A 73 2.22 5.97 -24.81
CA PRO A 73 2.42 5.89 -26.25
C PRO A 73 2.31 4.44 -26.74
N ASN A 74 2.12 4.25 -28.06
CA ASN A 74 1.88 2.92 -28.64
C ASN A 74 2.92 1.87 -28.25
N GLU A 75 4.20 2.23 -28.28
CA GLU A 75 5.30 1.34 -27.93
C GLU A 75 5.35 0.95 -26.44
N LYS A 76 4.60 1.66 -25.60
CA LYS A 76 4.51 1.42 -24.16
C LYS A 76 3.19 0.76 -23.76
N ARG A 77 2.38 0.31 -24.71
CA ARG A 77 1.09 -0.35 -24.44
C ARG A 77 1.31 -1.83 -24.20
N LEU A 78 1.41 -2.19 -22.94
CA LEU A 78 1.63 -3.55 -22.49
C LEU A 78 0.29 -4.25 -22.18
N LYS A 79 0.32 -5.57 -21.99
CA LYS A 79 -0.85 -6.36 -21.54
C LYS A 79 -1.11 -6.17 -20.05
N SER A 80 -0.07 -5.84 -19.30
CA SER A 80 -0.17 -5.52 -17.88
C SER A 80 0.90 -4.50 -17.51
N TYR A 81 0.65 -3.77 -16.42
CA TYR A 81 1.54 -2.73 -15.94
C TYR A 81 1.89 -2.98 -14.48
N PRO A 82 3.14 -2.76 -14.06
CA PRO A 82 3.51 -2.94 -12.67
C PRO A 82 2.80 -1.93 -11.77
N ALA A 83 2.35 -2.42 -10.62
CA ALA A 83 1.66 -1.63 -9.63
C ALA A 83 2.17 -2.00 -8.24
N VAL A 84 1.97 -1.12 -7.26
CA VAL A 84 2.11 -1.43 -5.85
C VAL A 84 0.73 -1.43 -5.23
N LYS A 85 0.45 -2.46 -4.44
CA LYS A 85 -0.85 -2.63 -3.77
C LYS A 85 -0.74 -2.24 -2.31
N LEU A 86 -1.61 -1.34 -1.87
CA LEU A 86 -1.83 -1.10 -0.44
C LEU A 86 -2.74 -2.21 0.08
N CYS A 87 -2.13 -3.17 0.76
CA CYS A 87 -2.85 -4.37 1.23
C CYS A 87 -3.57 -4.13 2.54
N ARG A 88 -2.89 -3.45 3.47
CA ARG A 88 -3.41 -3.21 4.81
C ARG A 88 -3.05 -1.81 5.27
N LEU A 89 -3.95 -1.22 6.02
CA LEU A 89 -3.74 0.09 6.63
C LEU A 89 -4.52 0.11 7.95
N GLY A 90 -3.81 0.22 9.05
CA GLY A 90 -4.41 0.31 10.38
C GLY A 90 -3.90 1.52 11.13
N VAL A 91 -4.81 2.26 11.77
CA VAL A 91 -4.49 3.40 12.62
C VAL A 91 -5.00 3.10 14.03
N ASP A 92 -4.13 3.24 15.03
CA ASP A 92 -4.52 3.03 16.43
C ASP A 92 -5.69 3.93 16.81
N LEU A 93 -6.60 3.41 17.60
CA LEU A 93 -7.82 4.14 18.01
C LEU A 93 -7.50 5.48 18.68
N ALA A 94 -6.41 5.54 19.43
CA ALA A 94 -5.98 6.76 20.10
C ALA A 94 -5.51 7.85 19.14
N ASP A 95 -5.11 7.49 17.91
CA ASP A 95 -4.48 8.38 16.93
C ASP A 95 -5.39 8.73 15.75
N ARG A 96 -6.63 8.26 15.73
CA ARG A 96 -7.52 8.42 14.56
C ARG A 96 -7.85 9.85 14.18
N LYS A 97 -7.87 10.76 15.14
CA LYS A 97 -8.25 12.18 14.89
C LYS A 97 -7.13 13.02 14.29
N LEU A 98 -5.97 12.44 14.01
CA LEU A 98 -4.79 13.14 13.54
C LEU A 98 -4.61 13.08 12.02
N SER A 99 -5.62 12.62 11.27
CA SER A 99 -5.55 12.48 9.79
C SER A 99 -4.38 11.62 9.31
N ILE A 100 -4.00 10.60 10.09
CA ILE A 100 -2.84 9.76 9.80
C ILE A 100 -3.05 8.96 8.51
N GLY A 101 -4.25 8.46 8.26
CA GLY A 101 -4.55 7.73 7.02
C GLY A 101 -4.27 8.56 5.78
N THR A 102 -4.70 9.82 5.78
CA THR A 102 -4.43 10.76 4.68
C THR A 102 -2.93 11.02 4.55
N PHE A 103 -2.23 11.20 5.65
CA PHE A 103 -0.77 11.37 5.65
C PHE A 103 -0.07 10.16 5.01
N ILE A 104 -0.46 8.94 5.38
CA ILE A 104 0.13 7.71 4.83
C ILE A 104 -0.12 7.61 3.33
N LEU A 105 -1.33 7.89 2.85
CA LEU A 105 -1.63 7.86 1.42
C LEU A 105 -0.78 8.86 0.65
N ASN A 106 -0.62 10.07 1.17
CA ASN A 106 0.23 11.09 0.56
C ASN A 106 1.70 10.68 0.59
N PHE A 107 2.15 10.07 1.68
CA PHE A 107 3.51 9.52 1.78
C PHE A 107 3.77 8.47 0.71
N ILE A 108 2.86 7.52 0.51
CA ILE A 108 3.00 6.46 -0.49
C ILE A 108 3.09 7.05 -1.89
N LYS A 109 2.20 7.99 -2.21
CA LYS A 109 2.22 8.67 -3.51
C LYS A 109 3.55 9.39 -3.75
N SER A 110 4.03 10.12 -2.77
CA SER A 110 5.30 10.86 -2.87
C SER A 110 6.50 9.91 -2.98
N TYR A 111 6.52 8.85 -2.18
CA TYR A 111 7.61 7.87 -2.15
C TYR A 111 7.80 7.20 -3.52
N PHE A 112 6.71 6.76 -4.14
CA PHE A 112 6.78 6.08 -5.44
C PHE A 112 6.79 7.03 -6.64
N THR A 113 6.61 8.34 -6.43
CA THR A 113 6.76 9.34 -7.50
C THR A 113 8.19 9.85 -7.57
N ARG A 114 8.81 10.13 -6.41
CA ARG A 114 10.15 10.73 -6.36
C ARG A 114 11.28 9.71 -6.51
N ASP A 115 11.14 8.56 -5.87
CA ASP A 115 12.16 7.51 -5.85
C ASP A 115 11.47 6.16 -6.00
N ASN A 116 11.11 5.84 -7.23
CA ASN A 116 10.34 4.64 -7.54
C ASN A 116 11.24 3.40 -7.53
N ARG A 117 11.48 2.84 -6.35
CA ARG A 117 12.35 1.69 -6.14
C ARG A 117 11.80 0.38 -6.68
N THR A 118 10.50 0.29 -6.89
CA THR A 118 9.86 -0.93 -7.42
C THR A 118 9.61 -0.87 -8.91
N GLY A 119 9.75 0.30 -9.52
CA GLY A 119 9.40 0.51 -10.93
C GLY A 119 7.89 0.46 -11.21
N CYS A 120 7.06 0.58 -10.18
CA CYS A 120 5.61 0.54 -10.36
C CYS A 120 5.09 1.81 -11.03
N ARG A 121 4.04 1.66 -11.83
CA ARG A 121 3.35 2.77 -12.51
C ARG A 121 2.10 3.21 -11.76
N PHE A 122 1.45 2.27 -11.08
CA PHE A 122 0.15 2.49 -10.42
C PHE A 122 0.19 2.09 -8.96
N ILE A 123 -0.71 2.69 -8.19
CA ILE A 123 -1.02 2.27 -6.82
C ILE A 123 -2.44 1.71 -6.84
N THR A 124 -2.60 0.49 -6.36
CA THR A 124 -3.89 -0.19 -6.30
C THR A 124 -4.39 -0.39 -4.87
#